data_95c1be15da9b1b69f1de6c399712f0f9
#
_entry.id   95c1be15da9b1b69f1de6c399712f0f9
#
_cell.length_a   1.000
_cell.length_b   1.000
_cell.length_c   1.000
_cell.angle_alpha   90.00
_cell.angle_beta   90.00
_cell.angle_gamma   90.00
#
_symmetry.space_group_name_H-M   'P 1'
#
loop_
_entity.id
_entity.type
_entity.pdbx_description
1 polymer ?
#
loop_
_entity_poly.entity_id
_entity_poly.type
_entity_poly.pdbx_seq_one_letter_code
_entity_poly.pdbx_strand_id
1 'polypeptide(L)'
;FQSLGGGVFPGPGFLQVYMRDVASGGDGNHSGSQPSVGVYLDEQPITTIGGILPIHIYDIERIEALAGPQGTLYGASSQSGTLKIITKKPDSTAFAAGYALELNSVEMGGTGYVAEGFINYPIADNAAIRLVAWDQENAGYIDNVFGTRTFPTSGITIDNAGLVEKNYNNSSD
;
A
#
# COMPACT_ATOMS: atom_id res chain seq x y z
N PHE A 1 -15.81 -5.14 -1.65
CA PHE A 1 -15.56 -3.77 -1.20
C PHE A 1 -16.31 -2.74 -2.06
N GLN A 2 -16.24 -2.83 -3.38
CA GLN A 2 -16.98 -1.94 -4.30
C GLN A 2 -18.50 -1.95 -4.06
N SER A 3 -19.07 -3.08 -3.67
CA SER A 3 -20.49 -3.18 -3.33
C SER A 3 -20.93 -2.33 -2.12
N LEU A 4 -19.96 -1.83 -1.35
CA LEU A 4 -20.18 -0.93 -0.21
C LEU A 4 -19.92 0.55 -0.57
N GLY A 5 -19.78 0.89 -1.85
CA GLY A 5 -19.43 2.23 -2.31
C GLY A 5 -18.03 2.64 -1.84
N GLY A 6 -17.08 1.71 -1.82
CA GLY A 6 -15.70 1.96 -1.38
C GLY A 6 -14.70 1.94 -2.52
N GLY A 7 -13.59 2.63 -2.33
CA GLY A 7 -12.48 2.66 -3.25
C GLY A 7 -11.16 2.86 -2.52
N VAL A 8 -10.07 2.45 -3.17
CA VAL A 8 -8.70 2.71 -2.73
C VAL A 8 -8.04 3.53 -3.81
N PHE A 9 -7.51 4.69 -3.45
CA PHE A 9 -6.82 5.56 -4.38
C PHE A 9 -5.35 5.68 -3.96
N PRO A 10 -4.41 5.27 -4.80
CA PRO A 10 -3.00 5.47 -4.55
C PRO A 10 -2.64 6.95 -4.67
N GLY A 11 -1.99 7.49 -3.66
CA GLY A 11 -1.37 8.79 -3.67
C GLY A 11 0.13 8.66 -3.46
N PRO A 12 0.94 9.70 -3.67
CA PRO A 12 2.38 9.64 -3.44
C PRO A 12 2.69 9.28 -1.98
N GLY A 13 3.13 8.04 -1.75
CA GLY A 13 3.53 7.54 -0.43
C GLY A 13 2.40 7.16 0.53
N PHE A 14 1.12 7.21 0.09
CA PHE A 14 -0.02 6.83 0.94
C PHE A 14 -1.16 6.27 0.11
N LEU A 15 -1.89 5.33 0.71
CA LEU A 15 -3.17 4.85 0.19
C LEU A 15 -4.32 5.57 0.91
N GLN A 16 -5.34 5.94 0.16
CA GLN A 16 -6.58 6.49 0.73
C GLN A 16 -7.71 5.51 0.50
N VAL A 17 -8.42 5.17 1.56
CA VAL A 17 -9.59 4.29 1.53
C VAL A 17 -10.84 5.13 1.77
N TYR A 18 -11.82 4.98 0.87
CA TYR A 18 -13.12 5.62 0.99
C TYR A 18 -14.21 4.56 1.16
N MET A 19 -15.20 4.87 1.97
CA MET A 19 -16.39 4.04 2.14
C MET A 19 -17.65 4.91 2.06
N ARG A 20 -18.69 4.41 1.39
CA ARG A 20 -20.00 5.07 1.24
C ARG A 20 -19.91 6.44 0.58
N ASP A 21 -19.00 6.59 -0.38
CA ASP A 21 -18.73 7.83 -1.11
C ASP A 21 -18.38 9.04 -0.22
N VAL A 22 -18.00 8.79 1.02
CA VAL A 22 -17.50 9.83 1.94
C VAL A 22 -16.01 9.98 1.72
N ALA A 23 -15.64 10.98 0.92
CA ALA A 23 -14.26 11.42 0.77
C ALA A 23 -13.89 12.37 1.92
N SER A 24 -12.74 12.15 2.52
CA SER A 24 -12.19 13.04 3.54
C SER A 24 -10.72 13.27 3.31
N GLY A 25 -10.29 14.51 3.43
CA GLY A 25 -8.89 14.88 3.53
C GLY A 25 -8.04 14.77 2.27
N GLY A 26 -8.63 14.52 1.12
CA GLY A 26 -7.91 14.33 -0.15
C GLY A 26 -7.79 15.56 -1.03
N ASP A 27 -8.05 16.76 -0.53
CA ASP A 27 -8.07 18.02 -1.29
C ASP A 27 -6.67 18.61 -1.58
N GLY A 28 -5.62 17.87 -1.29
CA GLY A 28 -4.23 18.32 -1.47
C GLY A 28 -3.74 19.30 -0.40
N ASN A 29 -4.54 19.60 0.61
CA ASN A 29 -4.13 20.44 1.71
C ASN A 29 -3.35 19.63 2.75
N HIS A 30 -2.05 19.91 2.89
CA HIS A 30 -1.15 19.23 3.82
C HIS A 30 -1.47 19.46 5.31
N SER A 31 -2.37 20.37 5.65
CA SER A 31 -2.85 20.56 7.01
C SER A 31 -4.00 19.61 7.41
N GLY A 32 -4.15 18.60 6.68
CA GLY A 32 -4.85 17.35 6.71
C GLY A 32 -6.01 17.15 7.67
N SER A 33 -7.21 17.04 7.11
CA SER A 33 -8.26 16.30 7.79
C SER A 33 -7.88 14.81 7.87
N GLN A 34 -8.21 14.19 8.97
CA GLN A 34 -7.99 12.76 9.14
C GLN A 34 -8.85 11.95 8.18
N PRO A 35 -8.38 10.78 7.71
CA PRO A 35 -9.22 9.88 6.93
C PRO A 35 -10.53 9.55 7.64
N SER A 36 -11.61 9.38 6.88
CA SER A 36 -12.93 8.99 7.41
C SER A 36 -13.06 7.49 7.64
N VAL A 37 -12.15 6.69 7.08
CA VAL A 37 -12.11 5.24 7.23
C VAL A 37 -10.88 4.85 8.04
N GLY A 38 -11.09 4.16 9.16
CA GLY A 38 -10.02 3.57 9.95
C GLY A 38 -9.54 2.27 9.32
N VAL A 39 -8.23 2.09 9.21
CA VAL A 39 -7.65 0.82 8.73
C VAL A 39 -6.78 0.22 9.81
N TYR A 40 -6.98 -1.07 10.02
CA TYR A 40 -6.33 -1.87 11.05
C TYR A 40 -5.65 -3.07 10.44
N LEU A 41 -4.42 -3.32 10.88
CA LEU A 41 -3.72 -4.58 10.66
C LEU A 41 -3.81 -5.38 11.95
N ASP A 42 -4.55 -6.48 11.93
CA ASP A 42 -5.00 -7.16 13.13
C ASP A 42 -5.73 -6.19 14.08
N GLU A 43 -5.19 -5.91 15.24
CA GLU A 43 -5.74 -4.96 16.22
C GLU A 43 -4.97 -3.61 16.25
N GLN A 44 -3.97 -3.42 15.36
CA GLN A 44 -3.17 -2.21 15.34
C GLN A 44 -3.70 -1.22 14.28
N PRO A 45 -4.01 0.04 14.67
CA PRO A 45 -4.37 1.06 13.70
C PRO A 45 -3.16 1.43 12.83
N ILE A 46 -3.36 1.45 11.52
CA ILE A 46 -2.35 1.83 10.54
C ILE A 46 -2.74 3.08 9.75
N THR A 47 -3.78 3.74 10.18
CA THR A 47 -4.26 5.01 9.62
C THR A 47 -3.43 6.17 10.18
N THR A 48 -2.93 7.00 9.27
CA THR A 48 -2.18 8.23 9.60
C THR A 48 -2.91 9.46 9.06
N ILE A 49 -2.47 10.67 9.41
CA ILE A 49 -3.05 11.93 8.93
C ILE A 49 -3.00 12.03 7.39
N GLY A 50 -1.98 11.47 6.74
CA GLY A 50 -1.84 11.50 5.29
C GLY A 50 -2.58 10.39 4.55
N GLY A 51 -3.05 9.38 5.26
CA GLY A 51 -3.65 8.17 4.67
C GLY A 51 -3.18 6.90 5.38
N ILE A 52 -3.05 5.82 4.63
CA ILE A 52 -2.66 4.51 5.14
C ILE A 52 -1.28 4.17 4.58
N LEU A 53 -0.44 3.60 5.39
CA LEU A 53 0.82 3.02 4.90
C LEU A 53 0.50 1.88 3.92
N PRO A 54 1.15 1.83 2.76
CA PRO A 54 1.02 0.69 1.86
C PRO A 54 1.51 -0.57 2.58
N ILE A 55 0.67 -1.58 2.60
CA ILE A 55 1.02 -2.88 3.18
C ILE A 55 0.95 -3.90 2.06
N HIS A 56 1.96 -4.75 1.97
CA HIS A 56 1.92 -5.90 1.09
C HIS A 56 0.86 -6.90 1.60
N ILE A 57 -0.12 -7.21 0.75
CA ILE A 57 -1.25 -8.08 1.10
C ILE A 57 -0.97 -9.49 0.60
N TYR A 58 -0.30 -10.27 1.43
CA TYR A 58 -0.04 -11.68 1.19
C TYR A 58 -0.26 -12.49 2.46
N ASP A 59 -0.69 -13.73 2.32
CA ASP A 59 -0.92 -14.67 3.43
C ASP A 59 -1.82 -14.12 4.54
N ILE A 60 -2.84 -13.37 4.14
CA ILE A 60 -3.88 -12.89 5.04
C ILE A 60 -4.97 -13.96 5.26
N GLU A 61 -5.62 -13.92 6.41
CA GLU A 61 -6.77 -14.78 6.68
C GLU A 61 -8.04 -14.23 6.02
N ARG A 62 -8.34 -12.94 6.27
CA ARG A 62 -9.49 -12.24 5.72
C ARG A 62 -9.38 -10.73 5.84
N ILE A 63 -10.22 -10.04 5.08
CA ILE A 63 -10.44 -8.61 5.21
C ILE A 63 -11.89 -8.40 5.64
N GLU A 64 -12.10 -7.66 6.72
CA GLU A 64 -13.41 -7.27 7.23
C GLU A 64 -13.66 -5.79 6.96
N ALA A 65 -14.78 -5.45 6.34
CA ALA A 65 -15.23 -4.10 6.12
C ALA A 65 -16.49 -3.80 6.93
N LEU A 66 -16.35 -2.94 7.93
CA LEU A 66 -17.42 -2.49 8.81
C LEU A 66 -17.95 -1.16 8.30
N ALA A 67 -19.12 -1.18 7.68
CA ALA A 67 -19.73 0.02 7.11
C ALA A 67 -20.47 0.84 8.17
N GLY A 68 -20.33 2.16 8.09
CA GLY A 68 -20.97 3.12 8.99
C GLY A 68 -20.06 3.53 10.16
N PRO A 69 -20.54 4.48 11.01
CA PRO A 69 -19.76 5.02 12.10
C PRO A 69 -19.34 3.95 13.11
N GLN A 70 -18.05 3.80 13.34
CA GLN A 70 -17.46 2.84 14.27
C GLN A 70 -16.64 3.52 15.36
N GLY A 71 -16.76 4.84 15.52
CA GLY A 71 -15.93 5.65 16.42
C GLY A 71 -15.96 5.24 17.89
N THR A 72 -17.05 4.63 18.38
CA THR A 72 -17.16 4.16 19.76
C THR A 72 -16.25 3.01 20.10
N LEU A 73 -15.95 2.16 19.11
CA LEU A 73 -15.09 0.97 19.29
C LEU A 73 -13.69 1.19 18.72
N TYR A 74 -13.59 1.88 17.59
CA TYR A 74 -12.34 2.06 16.85
C TYR A 74 -11.75 3.48 16.94
N GLY A 75 -12.44 4.41 17.62
CA GLY A 75 -11.95 5.76 17.85
C GLY A 75 -11.88 6.65 16.61
N ALA A 76 -10.82 7.43 16.50
CA ALA A 76 -10.65 8.39 15.43
C ALA A 76 -10.58 7.72 14.04
N SER A 77 -10.89 8.50 12.99
CA SER A 77 -10.87 8.06 11.58
C SER A 77 -11.85 6.95 11.21
N SER A 78 -12.85 6.63 12.06
CA SER A 78 -13.82 5.58 11.82
C SER A 78 -15.25 6.12 11.62
N GLN A 79 -15.38 7.27 10.94
CA GLN A 79 -16.67 7.96 10.73
C GLN A 79 -17.53 7.31 9.66
N SER A 80 -16.95 6.90 8.55
CA SER A 80 -17.64 6.22 7.44
C SER A 80 -17.53 4.72 7.50
N GLY A 81 -16.56 4.21 8.25
CA GLY A 81 -16.35 2.77 8.41
C GLY A 81 -14.97 2.42 8.90
N THR A 82 -14.74 1.12 9.02
CA THR A 82 -13.45 0.54 9.42
C THR A 82 -13.12 -0.65 8.52
N LEU A 83 -11.88 -0.74 8.07
CA LEU A 83 -11.33 -1.86 7.33
C LEU A 83 -10.32 -2.58 8.22
N LYS A 84 -10.54 -3.88 8.45
CA LYS A 84 -9.61 -4.72 9.22
C LYS A 84 -8.96 -5.75 8.30
N ILE A 85 -7.65 -5.77 8.27
CA ILE A 85 -6.85 -6.79 7.61
C ILE A 85 -6.37 -7.75 8.69
N ILE A 86 -6.79 -9.00 8.60
CA ILE A 86 -6.49 -10.02 9.62
C ILE A 86 -5.49 -10.99 9.03
N THR A 87 -4.32 -11.07 9.66
CA THR A 87 -3.25 -11.97 9.22
C THR A 87 -3.50 -13.39 9.66
N LYS A 88 -3.05 -14.37 8.88
CA LYS A 88 -3.05 -15.77 9.29
C LYS A 88 -2.16 -15.98 10.51
N LYS A 89 -2.72 -16.59 11.53
CA LYS A 89 -1.98 -16.92 12.74
C LYS A 89 -1.16 -18.20 12.54
N PRO A 90 -0.04 -18.36 13.30
CA PRO A 90 0.69 -19.62 13.33
C PRO A 90 -0.20 -20.79 13.74
N ASP A 91 -0.07 -21.93 13.06
CA ASP A 91 -0.81 -23.16 13.34
C ASP A 91 0.15 -24.20 13.91
N SER A 92 -0.12 -24.66 15.14
CA SER A 92 0.70 -25.67 15.82
C SER A 92 0.37 -27.12 15.40
N THR A 93 -0.66 -27.31 14.58
CA THR A 93 -1.13 -28.65 14.21
C THR A 93 -0.41 -29.22 12.99
N ALA A 94 0.06 -28.38 12.07
CA ALA A 94 0.66 -28.84 10.82
C ALA A 94 1.73 -27.89 10.27
N PHE A 95 2.73 -28.49 9.62
CA PHE A 95 3.64 -27.76 8.77
C PHE A 95 2.93 -27.34 7.48
N ALA A 96 3.13 -26.07 7.08
CA ALA A 96 2.66 -25.56 5.82
C ALA A 96 3.68 -24.58 5.22
N ALA A 97 3.85 -24.61 3.92
CA ALA A 97 4.65 -23.64 3.17
C ALA A 97 4.02 -23.38 1.82
N GLY A 98 4.22 -22.20 1.31
CA GLY A 98 3.74 -21.82 -0.01
C GLY A 98 4.55 -20.68 -0.57
N TYR A 99 4.49 -20.53 -1.88
CA TYR A 99 5.09 -19.39 -2.60
C TYR A 99 4.20 -18.99 -3.77
N ALA A 100 4.32 -17.75 -4.19
CA ALA A 100 3.76 -17.24 -5.42
C ALA A 100 4.79 -16.41 -6.17
N LEU A 101 4.73 -16.46 -7.50
CA LEU A 101 5.58 -15.67 -8.39
C LEU A 101 4.68 -15.01 -9.42
N GLU A 102 4.82 -13.71 -9.57
CA GLU A 102 4.14 -12.93 -10.58
C GLU A 102 5.18 -12.21 -11.45
N LEU A 103 4.96 -12.20 -12.75
CA LEU A 103 5.73 -11.42 -13.71
C LEU A 103 4.78 -10.49 -14.43
N ASN A 104 5.13 -9.23 -14.47
CA ASN A 104 4.34 -8.23 -15.18
C ASN A 104 5.20 -7.43 -16.16
N SER A 105 4.56 -6.86 -17.17
CA SER A 105 5.19 -5.99 -18.15
C SER A 105 4.25 -4.86 -18.50
N VAL A 106 4.77 -3.65 -18.49
CA VAL A 106 4.02 -2.46 -18.88
C VAL A 106 4.30 -2.14 -20.34
N GLU A 107 3.26 -1.91 -21.13
CA GLU A 107 3.40 -1.52 -22.54
C GLU A 107 4.20 -0.20 -22.63
N MET A 108 5.26 -0.19 -23.44
CA MET A 108 6.24 0.89 -23.57
C MET A 108 6.98 1.23 -22.27
N GLY A 109 6.97 0.32 -21.29
CA GLY A 109 7.64 0.44 -20.00
C GLY A 109 8.61 -0.69 -19.75
N GLY A 110 8.92 -0.92 -18.48
CA GLY A 110 9.76 -1.99 -18.00
C GLY A 110 9.02 -3.31 -17.76
N THR A 111 9.72 -4.23 -17.15
CA THR A 111 9.18 -5.47 -16.56
C THR A 111 9.30 -5.39 -15.05
N GLY A 112 8.36 -5.98 -14.36
CA GLY A 112 8.37 -6.09 -12.91
C GLY A 112 8.10 -7.53 -12.48
N TYR A 113 8.27 -7.81 -11.22
CA TYR A 113 7.95 -9.10 -10.62
C TYR A 113 7.48 -8.94 -9.18
N VAL A 114 6.79 -9.95 -8.69
CA VAL A 114 6.50 -10.16 -7.28
C VAL A 114 6.89 -11.58 -6.94
N ALA A 115 7.72 -11.76 -5.92
CA ALA A 115 8.07 -13.04 -5.35
C ALA A 115 7.67 -13.03 -3.88
N GLU A 116 6.81 -13.94 -3.48
CA GLU A 116 6.29 -13.97 -2.13
C GLU A 116 6.18 -15.41 -1.62
N GLY A 117 6.33 -15.59 -0.31
CA GLY A 117 6.27 -16.90 0.27
C GLY A 117 6.01 -16.90 1.77
N PHE A 118 5.49 -18.01 2.27
CA PHE A 118 5.30 -18.22 3.69
C PHE A 118 5.76 -19.61 4.14
N ILE A 119 6.14 -19.71 5.39
CA ILE A 119 6.39 -20.97 6.09
C ILE A 119 5.69 -20.91 7.44
N ASN A 120 4.93 -21.95 7.75
CA ASN A 120 4.37 -22.22 9.06
C ASN A 120 5.04 -23.46 9.64
N TYR A 121 5.69 -23.32 10.78
CA TYR A 121 6.42 -24.41 11.43
C TYR A 121 5.91 -24.64 12.85
N PRO A 122 5.30 -25.79 13.15
CA PRO A 122 4.92 -26.17 14.52
C PRO A 122 6.19 -26.51 15.31
N ILE A 123 6.37 -25.88 16.47
CA ILE A 123 7.50 -26.14 17.38
C ILE A 123 7.09 -27.13 18.47
N ALA A 124 5.86 -26.97 18.95
CA ALA A 124 5.25 -27.80 19.99
C ALA A 124 3.73 -27.82 19.81
N ASP A 125 3.03 -28.65 20.55
CA ASP A 125 1.56 -28.80 20.48
C ASP A 125 0.81 -27.46 20.64
N ASN A 126 1.41 -26.51 21.35
CA ASN A 126 0.84 -25.20 21.66
C ASN A 126 1.69 -24.05 21.16
N ALA A 127 2.69 -24.30 20.33
CA ALA A 127 3.59 -23.27 19.80
C ALA A 127 3.91 -23.49 18.33
N ALA A 128 3.84 -22.43 17.55
CA ALA A 128 4.24 -22.41 16.14
C ALA A 128 4.83 -21.05 15.76
N ILE A 129 5.62 -21.05 14.70
CA ILE A 129 6.11 -19.84 14.04
C ILE A 129 5.54 -19.80 12.63
N ARG A 130 5.08 -18.62 12.21
CA ARG A 130 4.74 -18.33 10.83
C ARG A 130 5.58 -17.16 10.35
N LEU A 131 6.30 -17.38 9.25
CA LEU A 131 7.14 -16.38 8.60
C LEU A 131 6.56 -16.09 7.21
N VAL A 132 6.53 -14.82 6.85
CA VAL A 132 6.12 -14.35 5.53
C VAL A 132 7.22 -13.41 5.03
N ALA A 133 7.59 -13.56 3.76
CA ALA A 133 8.54 -12.70 3.10
C ALA A 133 8.10 -12.43 1.66
N TRP A 134 8.45 -11.25 1.17
CA TRP A 134 8.19 -10.86 -0.21
C TRP A 134 9.34 -10.01 -0.74
N ASP A 135 9.42 -9.95 -2.04
CA ASP A 135 10.30 -9.08 -2.81
C ASP A 135 9.55 -8.65 -4.07
N GLN A 136 9.47 -7.36 -4.31
CA GLN A 136 8.66 -6.80 -5.38
C GLN A 136 9.42 -5.73 -6.13
N GLU A 137 9.37 -5.81 -7.46
CA GLU A 137 9.81 -4.74 -8.35
C GLU A 137 8.65 -4.32 -9.27
N ASN A 138 8.27 -3.05 -9.16
CA ASN A 138 7.24 -2.45 -10.00
C ASN A 138 7.89 -1.83 -11.25
N ALA A 139 7.38 -2.23 -12.40
CA ALA A 139 7.83 -1.72 -13.69
C ALA A 139 7.57 -0.21 -13.82
N GLY A 140 8.60 0.55 -14.12
CA GLY A 140 8.48 1.95 -14.52
C GLY A 140 7.98 2.10 -15.95
N TYR A 141 7.39 3.24 -16.25
CA TYR A 141 6.87 3.60 -17.59
C TYR A 141 7.04 5.08 -17.94
N ILE A 142 7.68 5.86 -17.07
CA ILE A 142 7.95 7.28 -17.29
C ILE A 142 9.43 7.46 -17.59
N ASP A 143 9.73 7.97 -18.78
CA ASP A 143 11.11 8.33 -19.15
C ASP A 143 11.42 9.76 -18.70
N ASN A 144 12.54 9.92 -18.00
CA ASN A 144 13.09 11.24 -17.75
C ASN A 144 13.99 11.62 -18.93
N VAL A 145 13.48 12.47 -19.82
CA VAL A 145 14.17 12.90 -21.03
C VAL A 145 15.01 14.15 -20.78
N PHE A 146 16.08 14.31 -21.58
CA PHE A 146 16.92 15.49 -21.50
C PHE A 146 16.12 16.79 -21.70
N GLY A 147 16.34 17.75 -20.82
CA GLY A 147 15.77 19.08 -20.89
C GLY A 147 16.70 20.14 -20.30
N THR A 148 16.52 21.37 -20.76
CA THR A 148 17.24 22.54 -20.24
C THR A 148 16.26 23.62 -19.81
N ARG A 149 16.63 24.39 -18.79
CA ARG A 149 15.88 25.58 -18.35
C ARG A 149 16.83 26.74 -18.13
N THR A 150 16.57 27.84 -18.82
CA THR A 150 17.26 29.13 -18.60
C THR A 150 16.39 30.05 -17.75
N PHE A 151 16.94 30.58 -16.69
CA PHE A 151 16.28 31.54 -15.81
C PHE A 151 16.50 32.96 -16.37
N PRO A 152 15.44 33.65 -16.84
CA PRO A 152 15.57 34.95 -17.55
C PRO A 152 16.25 36.04 -16.71
N THR A 153 16.05 36.01 -15.38
CA THR A 153 16.55 37.07 -14.48
C THR A 153 18.03 36.94 -14.19
N SER A 154 18.54 35.68 -14.08
CA SER A 154 19.96 35.42 -13.75
C SER A 154 20.81 35.02 -14.95
N GLY A 155 20.19 34.66 -16.07
CA GLY A 155 20.89 34.12 -17.25
C GLY A 155 21.46 32.71 -17.03
N ILE A 156 21.22 32.08 -15.86
CA ILE A 156 21.72 30.76 -15.55
C ILE A 156 20.92 29.73 -16.33
N THR A 157 21.59 28.82 -17.01
CA THR A 157 21.00 27.64 -17.63
C THR A 157 21.36 26.41 -16.82
N ILE A 158 20.36 25.62 -16.47
CA ILE A 158 20.49 24.30 -15.86
C ILE A 158 19.96 23.25 -16.80
N ASP A 159 20.47 22.03 -16.68
CA ASP A 159 19.98 20.85 -17.39
C ASP A 159 19.79 19.69 -16.43
N ASN A 160 19.20 18.62 -16.91
CA ASN A 160 19.00 17.38 -16.18
C ASN A 160 19.83 16.22 -16.75
N ALA A 161 20.96 16.50 -17.41
CA ALA A 161 21.76 15.47 -18.09
C ALA A 161 22.13 14.28 -17.18
N GLY A 162 22.36 14.55 -15.89
CA GLY A 162 22.67 13.51 -14.89
C GLY A 162 21.44 12.72 -14.38
N LEU A 163 20.26 13.07 -14.82
CA LEU A 163 18.98 12.45 -14.39
C LEU A 163 18.21 11.80 -15.55
N VAL A 164 18.81 11.75 -16.75
CA VAL A 164 18.19 11.13 -17.92
C VAL A 164 18.19 9.63 -17.75
N GLU A 165 17.01 9.05 -17.63
CA GLU A 165 16.83 7.62 -17.37
C GLU A 165 15.51 7.13 -17.97
N LYS A 166 15.52 5.90 -18.51
CA LYS A 166 14.29 5.23 -18.93
C LYS A 166 13.62 4.58 -17.74
N ASN A 167 12.28 4.57 -17.78
CA ASN A 167 11.47 3.95 -16.73
C ASN A 167 11.81 4.47 -15.32
N TYR A 168 12.06 5.77 -15.21
CA TYR A 168 12.52 6.46 -14.00
C TYR A 168 11.65 6.19 -12.74
N ASN A 169 10.37 5.87 -12.94
CA ASN A 169 9.42 5.61 -11.86
C ASN A 169 9.30 4.13 -11.46
N ASN A 170 10.31 3.29 -11.75
CA ASN A 170 10.36 1.95 -11.15
C ASN A 170 10.50 2.05 -9.62
N SER A 171 9.99 1.07 -8.91
CA SER A 171 10.12 0.99 -7.44
C SER A 171 10.31 -0.47 -7.02
N SER A 172 11.09 -0.67 -5.94
CA SER A 172 11.30 -1.98 -5.30
C SER A 172 10.95 -1.90 -3.83
N ASP A 173 10.33 -2.96 -3.30
CA ASP A 173 9.93 -3.14 -1.90
C ASP A 173 10.35 -4.53 -1.36
#